data_b5513f76eee857cfde8c7dff34d44670
#
_entry.id   b5513f76eee857cfde8c7dff34d44670
#
_cell.length_a   1.000
_cell.length_b   1.000
_cell.length_c   1.000
_cell.angle_alpha   90.00
_cell.angle_beta   90.00
_cell.angle_gamma   90.00
#
_symmetry.space_group_name_H-M   'P 1'
#
loop_
_entity.id
_entity.type
_entity.pdbx_description
1 polymer ?
#
loop_
_entity_poly.entity_id
_entity_poly.type
_entity_poly.pdbx_seq_one_letter_code
_entity_poly.pdbx_strand_id
1 'polypeptide(L)'
;MKSFKNRVLDATRGGWIRACVWCTLYVVFVVWVAWGDWKSLWWLLLLPLIADAFTTKYINWSWWRKYKPAEKGEPKNPHANGLLYTICSWIDAIVFALVAVYFINIYIFQNYQIPSSSLEKTLRVGDFLYVSKMGYGARVPQTPLSMPLVQHTMPEWLGGGKSYLDNPHWEYKRLAGWKNPKKGDIVVFNFPAGDTVVVGHENPDYYSIRHIAETQGMGVLRHYGITPKDMQNLTVRPVDRRENYVKRCVGTPGDSLQIIDNVIFIKSKVESKKSKAESEEFEAEWEQEPTHEYAQLNYFVQTDGYVLTKSYLDKIGISHDDRHMPMAGLYHFPLTQEMKEQLEKNPHVVRIEVEAEQYGGQVYPMGHNEWTRDNYGPIYIPKKGDKLMITEENYWVYKRIADAYEFQPITVGEEYEFKMDYYWMMGDNRHNSADSRYWGFVPEDHIVGQPIFVWLSIEKDKPWGKGHIRWNRLGLRAN
;
A
#
# COMPACT_ATOMS: atom_id res chain seq x y z
N MET A 1 19.76 -37.45 -33.23
CA MET A 1 18.74 -36.38 -32.88
C MET A 1 17.58 -36.46 -33.85
N LYS A 2 16.33 -36.61 -33.37
CA LYS A 2 15.16 -36.55 -34.26
C LYS A 2 15.04 -35.15 -34.87
N SER A 3 14.78 -35.08 -36.19
CA SER A 3 14.48 -33.79 -36.85
C SER A 3 13.29 -33.07 -36.20
N PHE A 4 13.28 -31.74 -36.20
CA PHE A 4 12.16 -30.92 -35.70
C PHE A 4 10.82 -31.38 -36.27
N LYS A 5 10.77 -31.67 -37.60
CA LYS A 5 9.56 -32.20 -38.27
C LYS A 5 9.02 -33.47 -37.59
N ASN A 6 9.92 -34.41 -37.27
CA ASN A 6 9.49 -35.66 -36.61
C ASN A 6 9.01 -35.46 -35.18
N ARG A 7 9.55 -34.48 -34.44
CA ARG A 7 9.10 -34.12 -33.10
C ARG A 7 7.68 -33.49 -33.10
N VAL A 8 7.37 -32.67 -34.09
CA VAL A 8 6.03 -32.11 -34.30
C VAL A 8 5.00 -33.22 -34.55
N LEU A 9 5.37 -34.22 -35.40
CA LEU A 9 4.48 -35.35 -35.72
C LEU A 9 4.30 -36.31 -34.54
N ASP A 10 5.32 -36.46 -33.68
CA ASP A 10 5.28 -37.31 -32.48
C ASP A 10 4.57 -36.63 -31.28
N ALA A 11 4.23 -35.35 -31.37
CA ALA A 11 3.60 -34.62 -30.28
C ALA A 11 2.19 -35.18 -29.97
N THR A 12 1.94 -35.49 -28.72
CA THR A 12 0.68 -36.08 -28.30
C THR A 12 -0.49 -35.07 -28.38
N ARG A 13 -1.71 -35.57 -28.66
CA ARG A 13 -2.92 -34.73 -28.65
C ARG A 13 -3.08 -33.93 -27.35
N GLY A 14 -2.77 -34.55 -26.19
CA GLY A 14 -2.78 -33.87 -24.90
C GLY A 14 -1.70 -32.78 -24.76
N GLY A 15 -0.54 -32.93 -25.44
CA GLY A 15 0.49 -31.90 -25.53
C GLY A 15 0.00 -30.67 -26.29
N TRP A 16 -0.65 -30.87 -27.44
CA TRP A 16 -1.22 -29.79 -28.22
C TRP A 16 -2.34 -29.05 -27.51
N ILE A 17 -3.24 -29.78 -26.82
CA ILE A 17 -4.31 -29.15 -26.03
C ILE A 17 -3.71 -28.25 -24.94
N ARG A 18 -2.72 -28.75 -24.19
CA ARG A 18 -2.03 -27.95 -23.16
C ARG A 18 -1.32 -26.74 -23.76
N ALA A 19 -0.61 -26.91 -24.87
CA ALA A 19 0.02 -25.82 -25.59
C ALA A 19 -1.00 -24.74 -25.99
N CYS A 20 -2.12 -25.12 -26.58
CA CYS A 20 -3.18 -24.19 -26.95
C CYS A 20 -3.73 -23.43 -25.75
N VAL A 21 -4.05 -24.12 -24.64
CA VAL A 21 -4.54 -23.48 -23.42
C VAL A 21 -3.54 -22.46 -22.89
N TRP A 22 -2.28 -22.85 -22.70
CA TRP A 22 -1.26 -21.94 -22.15
C TRP A 22 -0.90 -20.80 -23.11
N CYS A 23 -0.84 -21.05 -24.41
CA CYS A 23 -0.64 -19.99 -25.41
C CYS A 23 -1.83 -18.99 -25.40
N THR A 24 -3.06 -19.48 -25.29
CA THR A 24 -4.24 -18.60 -25.20
C THR A 24 -4.22 -17.76 -23.94
N LEU A 25 -3.96 -18.37 -22.78
CA LEU A 25 -3.82 -17.63 -21.52
C LEU A 25 -2.71 -16.58 -21.60
N TYR A 26 -1.59 -16.94 -22.21
CA TYR A 26 -0.48 -16.02 -22.40
C TYR A 26 -0.83 -14.86 -23.34
N VAL A 27 -1.51 -15.11 -24.46
CA VAL A 27 -1.99 -14.06 -25.38
C VAL A 27 -2.93 -13.11 -24.66
N VAL A 28 -3.91 -13.63 -23.90
CA VAL A 28 -4.83 -12.81 -23.09
C VAL A 28 -4.04 -11.94 -22.11
N PHE A 29 -3.06 -12.52 -21.42
CA PHE A 29 -2.19 -11.77 -20.50
C PHE A 29 -1.40 -10.68 -21.22
N VAL A 30 -0.75 -11.00 -22.36
CA VAL A 30 0.04 -10.01 -23.12
C VAL A 30 -0.85 -8.90 -23.67
N VAL A 31 -2.03 -9.21 -24.19
CA VAL A 31 -3.00 -8.20 -24.66
C VAL A 31 -3.43 -7.31 -23.51
N TRP A 32 -3.69 -7.87 -22.34
CA TRP A 32 -4.04 -7.10 -21.15
C TRP A 32 -2.91 -6.16 -20.74
N VAL A 33 -1.65 -6.64 -20.67
CA VAL A 33 -0.47 -5.82 -20.35
C VAL A 33 -0.21 -4.76 -21.43
N ALA A 34 -0.43 -5.10 -22.72
CA ALA A 34 -0.23 -4.20 -23.84
C ALA A 34 -1.39 -3.21 -24.07
N TRP A 35 -2.45 -3.27 -23.26
CA TRP A 35 -3.61 -2.39 -23.43
C TRP A 35 -3.20 -0.92 -23.45
N GLY A 36 -3.38 -0.28 -24.62
CA GLY A 36 -2.95 1.11 -24.86
C GLY A 36 -1.46 1.30 -25.20
N ASP A 37 -0.68 0.21 -25.30
CA ASP A 37 0.75 0.28 -25.66
C ASP A 37 1.18 -0.85 -26.60
N TRP A 38 1.19 -0.55 -27.89
CA TRP A 38 1.58 -1.51 -28.92
C TRP A 38 3.02 -2.04 -28.79
N LYS A 39 3.92 -1.29 -28.14
CA LYS A 39 5.31 -1.70 -27.96
C LYS A 39 5.43 -2.94 -27.08
N SER A 40 4.48 -3.17 -26.18
CA SER A 40 4.47 -4.35 -25.32
C SER A 40 4.10 -5.65 -26.04
N LEU A 41 3.59 -5.60 -27.28
CA LEU A 41 3.23 -6.80 -28.05
C LEU A 41 4.44 -7.68 -28.44
N TRP A 42 5.66 -7.18 -28.36
CA TRP A 42 6.86 -7.99 -28.60
C TRP A 42 6.96 -9.22 -27.68
N TRP A 43 6.30 -9.22 -26.50
CA TRP A 43 6.20 -10.36 -25.62
C TRP A 43 5.56 -11.58 -26.30
N LEU A 44 4.76 -11.40 -27.34
CA LEU A 44 4.20 -12.51 -28.13
C LEU A 44 5.27 -13.37 -28.80
N LEU A 45 6.49 -12.86 -28.97
CA LEU A 45 7.62 -13.65 -29.48
C LEU A 45 7.99 -14.83 -28.57
N LEU A 46 7.51 -14.88 -27.32
CA LEU A 46 7.69 -16.02 -26.43
C LEU A 46 6.71 -17.18 -26.68
N LEU A 47 5.66 -16.99 -27.47
CA LEU A 47 4.68 -18.04 -27.80
C LEU A 47 5.30 -19.33 -28.33
N PRO A 48 6.31 -19.29 -29.27
CA PRO A 48 6.96 -20.52 -29.74
C PRO A 48 7.63 -21.31 -28.62
N LEU A 49 8.20 -20.63 -27.60
CA LEU A 49 8.84 -21.28 -26.46
C LEU A 49 7.80 -22.01 -25.58
N ILE A 50 6.64 -21.36 -25.36
CA ILE A 50 5.53 -21.98 -24.62
C ILE A 50 4.99 -23.18 -25.39
N ALA A 51 4.78 -23.05 -26.69
CA ALA A 51 4.35 -24.17 -27.52
C ALA A 51 5.35 -25.33 -27.50
N ASP A 52 6.66 -25.04 -27.63
CA ASP A 52 7.72 -26.05 -27.59
C ASP A 52 7.72 -26.85 -26.28
N ALA A 53 7.52 -26.19 -25.14
CA ALA A 53 7.53 -26.83 -23.81
C ALA A 53 6.49 -27.97 -23.71
N PHE A 54 5.36 -27.85 -24.41
CA PHE A 54 4.26 -28.84 -24.35
C PHE A 54 4.19 -29.77 -25.56
N THR A 55 4.78 -29.40 -26.68
CA THR A 55 4.68 -30.14 -27.95
C THR A 55 6.00 -30.80 -28.35
N THR A 56 6.89 -30.04 -28.98
CA THR A 56 8.11 -30.59 -29.62
C THR A 56 9.21 -30.90 -28.63
N LYS A 57 9.24 -30.21 -27.48
CA LYS A 57 10.30 -30.31 -26.47
C LYS A 57 11.68 -30.26 -27.12
N TYR A 58 11.84 -29.39 -28.14
CA TYR A 58 13.08 -29.17 -28.83
C TYR A 58 14.15 -28.64 -27.86
N ILE A 59 13.75 -27.68 -27.03
CA ILE A 59 14.54 -27.21 -25.90
C ILE A 59 14.33 -28.18 -24.74
N ASN A 60 15.39 -28.76 -24.24
CA ASN A 60 15.33 -29.71 -23.13
C ASN A 60 15.22 -28.96 -21.79
N TRP A 61 14.03 -28.41 -21.51
CA TRP A 61 13.73 -27.66 -20.27
C TRP A 61 13.90 -28.49 -18.99
N SER A 62 13.77 -29.83 -19.10
CA SER A 62 13.82 -30.74 -17.97
C SER A 62 14.97 -31.74 -18.14
N TRP A 63 16.19 -31.22 -18.41
CA TRP A 63 17.40 -32.01 -18.64
C TRP A 63 17.74 -32.99 -17.52
N TRP A 64 17.35 -32.70 -16.26
CA TRP A 64 17.54 -33.55 -15.07
C TRP A 64 16.69 -34.82 -15.09
N ARG A 65 15.59 -34.87 -15.86
CA ARG A 65 14.75 -36.06 -15.98
C ARG A 65 15.49 -37.27 -16.50
N LYS A 66 16.60 -37.08 -17.20
CA LYS A 66 17.46 -38.19 -17.63
C LYS A 66 18.07 -38.98 -16.47
N TYR A 67 18.12 -38.37 -15.26
CA TYR A 67 18.65 -39.04 -14.06
C TYR A 67 17.54 -39.72 -13.24
N LYS A 68 16.28 -39.70 -13.68
CA LYS A 68 15.16 -40.34 -12.96
C LYS A 68 15.47 -41.83 -12.81
N PRO A 69 15.40 -42.40 -11.58
CA PRO A 69 15.48 -43.86 -11.37
C PRO A 69 14.34 -44.58 -12.10
N ALA A 70 14.58 -45.78 -12.59
CA ALA A 70 13.57 -46.59 -13.20
C ALA A 70 12.47 -46.95 -12.16
N GLU A 71 11.22 -46.87 -12.55
CA GLU A 71 10.10 -47.33 -11.72
C GLU A 71 10.00 -48.88 -11.74
N LYS A 72 9.30 -49.43 -10.74
CA LYS A 72 9.19 -50.89 -10.60
C LYS A 72 8.54 -51.49 -11.85
N GLY A 73 9.32 -52.26 -12.62
CA GLY A 73 8.89 -52.86 -13.90
C GLY A 73 9.45 -52.19 -15.15
N GLU A 74 10.13 -51.07 -15.02
CA GLU A 74 10.85 -50.41 -16.14
C GLU A 74 12.28 -50.91 -16.27
N PRO A 75 12.86 -50.85 -17.49
CA PRO A 75 14.28 -51.21 -17.70
C PRO A 75 15.18 -50.23 -16.92
N LYS A 76 16.25 -50.74 -16.32
CA LYS A 76 17.21 -49.94 -15.56
C LYS A 76 17.75 -48.78 -16.40
N ASN A 77 17.63 -47.57 -15.89
CA ASN A 77 18.23 -46.37 -16.54
C ASN A 77 19.73 -46.32 -16.24
N PRO A 78 20.61 -46.43 -17.24
CA PRO A 78 22.08 -46.40 -17.01
C PRO A 78 22.61 -45.06 -16.48
N HIS A 79 21.83 -43.99 -16.62
CA HIS A 79 22.16 -42.66 -16.13
C HIS A 79 21.45 -42.31 -14.84
N ALA A 80 20.77 -43.27 -14.20
CA ALA A 80 20.01 -43.02 -13.00
C ALA A 80 20.89 -42.52 -11.84
N ASN A 81 20.53 -41.37 -11.29
CA ASN A 81 21.13 -40.83 -10.07
C ASN A 81 20.00 -40.22 -9.23
N GLY A 82 19.50 -41.02 -8.29
CA GLY A 82 18.33 -40.62 -7.46
C GLY A 82 18.55 -39.34 -6.66
N LEU A 83 19.75 -39.14 -6.12
CA LEU A 83 20.05 -37.92 -5.35
C LEU A 83 20.05 -36.69 -6.27
N LEU A 84 20.76 -36.76 -7.39
CA LEU A 84 20.85 -35.64 -8.35
C LEU A 84 19.48 -35.31 -8.94
N TYR A 85 18.69 -36.32 -9.27
CA TYR A 85 17.32 -36.13 -9.74
C TYR A 85 16.47 -35.42 -8.70
N THR A 86 16.53 -35.84 -7.43
CA THR A 86 15.75 -35.25 -6.36
C THR A 86 16.15 -33.79 -6.14
N ILE A 87 17.44 -33.49 -6.03
CA ILE A 87 17.93 -32.10 -5.86
C ILE A 87 17.47 -31.21 -7.02
N CYS A 88 17.71 -31.62 -8.26
CA CYS A 88 17.31 -30.82 -9.43
C CYS A 88 15.79 -30.65 -9.53
N SER A 89 15.01 -31.67 -9.15
CA SER A 89 13.55 -31.59 -9.12
C SER A 89 13.03 -30.61 -8.08
N TRP A 90 13.66 -30.53 -6.89
CA TRP A 90 13.33 -29.53 -5.89
C TRP A 90 13.71 -28.12 -6.35
N ILE A 91 14.88 -27.95 -6.94
CA ILE A 91 15.31 -26.62 -7.47
C ILE A 91 14.33 -26.15 -8.54
N ASP A 92 13.92 -27.03 -9.46
CA ASP A 92 12.95 -26.72 -10.50
C ASP A 92 11.62 -26.27 -9.92
N ALA A 93 11.10 -27.03 -8.95
CA ALA A 93 9.85 -26.68 -8.26
C ALA A 93 9.93 -25.32 -7.54
N ILE A 94 11.06 -25.02 -6.88
CA ILE A 94 11.28 -23.75 -6.19
C ILE A 94 11.36 -22.60 -7.20
N VAL A 95 12.13 -22.76 -8.28
CA VAL A 95 12.23 -21.72 -9.32
C VAL A 95 10.88 -21.44 -9.96
N PHE A 96 10.14 -22.50 -10.32
CA PHE A 96 8.78 -22.34 -10.83
C PHE A 96 7.88 -21.61 -9.86
N ALA A 97 7.88 -22.00 -8.57
CA ALA A 97 7.06 -21.36 -7.55
C ALA A 97 7.42 -19.89 -7.36
N LEU A 98 8.70 -19.53 -7.32
CA LEU A 98 9.15 -18.14 -7.20
C LEU A 98 8.72 -17.29 -8.39
N VAL A 99 8.85 -17.81 -9.61
CA VAL A 99 8.41 -17.11 -10.83
C VAL A 99 6.89 -16.93 -10.82
N ALA A 100 6.13 -17.99 -10.50
CA ALA A 100 4.67 -17.91 -10.43
C ALA A 100 4.21 -16.90 -9.37
N VAL A 101 4.77 -16.96 -8.17
CA VAL A 101 4.46 -16.02 -7.07
C VAL A 101 4.85 -14.59 -7.45
N TYR A 102 5.97 -14.38 -8.15
CA TYR A 102 6.36 -13.06 -8.63
C TYR A 102 5.28 -12.44 -9.52
N PHE A 103 4.79 -13.16 -10.53
CA PHE A 103 3.73 -12.67 -11.42
C PHE A 103 2.39 -12.49 -10.70
N ILE A 104 2.01 -13.40 -9.83
CA ILE A 104 0.79 -13.29 -9.02
C ILE A 104 0.85 -12.03 -8.15
N ASN A 105 1.97 -11.80 -7.46
CA ASN A 105 2.14 -10.63 -6.58
C ASN A 105 2.14 -9.30 -7.34
N ILE A 106 2.62 -9.27 -8.57
CA ILE A 106 2.61 -8.04 -9.37
C ILE A 106 1.20 -7.74 -9.89
N TYR A 107 0.52 -8.73 -10.48
CA TYR A 107 -0.65 -8.48 -11.33
C TYR A 107 -1.99 -8.86 -10.70
N ILE A 108 -2.03 -9.80 -9.76
CA ILE A 108 -3.29 -10.35 -9.26
C ILE A 108 -3.55 -9.91 -7.83
N PHE A 109 -2.75 -10.42 -6.89
CA PHE A 109 -2.88 -10.08 -5.47
C PHE A 109 -1.56 -10.20 -4.74
N GLN A 110 -1.48 -9.54 -3.60
CA GLN A 110 -0.34 -9.65 -2.68
C GLN A 110 -0.85 -9.69 -1.24
N ASN A 111 -0.14 -10.45 -0.39
CA ASN A 111 -0.45 -10.51 1.02
C ASN A 111 0.37 -9.47 1.79
N TYR A 112 -0.29 -8.78 2.73
CA TYR A 112 0.33 -7.81 3.62
C TYR A 112 -0.04 -8.11 5.06
N GLN A 113 0.87 -7.83 5.99
CA GLN A 113 0.60 -7.88 7.41
C GLN A 113 0.43 -6.45 7.94
N ILE A 114 -0.54 -6.24 8.82
CA ILE A 114 -0.75 -4.97 9.51
C ILE A 114 0.22 -4.86 10.68
N PRO A 115 1.19 -3.92 10.63
CA PRO A 115 2.19 -3.76 11.69
C PRO A 115 1.79 -2.74 12.76
N SER A 116 0.88 -1.80 12.45
CA SER A 116 0.53 -0.63 13.28
C SER A 116 -0.96 -0.52 13.57
N SER A 117 -1.30 0.22 14.62
CA SER A 117 -2.68 0.44 15.09
C SER A 117 -3.43 1.57 14.39
N SER A 118 -2.89 2.14 13.28
CA SER A 118 -3.49 3.30 12.62
C SER A 118 -4.88 3.06 12.01
N LEU A 119 -5.27 1.79 11.78
CA LEU A 119 -6.61 1.35 11.38
C LEU A 119 -7.22 0.42 12.44
N GLU A 120 -6.81 0.56 13.71
CA GLU A 120 -7.31 -0.28 14.81
C GLU A 120 -8.86 -0.28 14.82
N LYS A 121 -9.47 -1.37 15.27
CA LYS A 121 -10.88 -1.73 15.14
C LYS A 121 -11.29 -2.20 13.76
N THR A 122 -10.92 -1.55 12.67
CA THR A 122 -11.15 -2.07 11.31
C THR A 122 -10.15 -3.18 10.99
N LEU A 123 -8.86 -2.84 11.01
CA LEU A 123 -7.75 -3.77 10.78
C LEU A 123 -6.80 -3.73 11.98
N ARG A 124 -6.63 -4.87 12.64
CA ARG A 124 -5.81 -4.98 13.86
C ARG A 124 -4.37 -5.34 13.56
N VAL A 125 -3.47 -4.91 14.43
CA VAL A 125 -2.08 -5.38 14.41
C VAL A 125 -2.05 -6.91 14.39
N GLY A 126 -1.30 -7.49 13.45
CA GLY A 126 -1.23 -8.94 13.24
C GLY A 126 -2.28 -9.53 12.31
N ASP A 127 -3.14 -8.71 11.69
CA ASP A 127 -4.00 -9.14 10.59
C ASP A 127 -3.17 -9.31 9.31
N PHE A 128 -3.40 -10.39 8.59
CA PHE A 128 -2.84 -10.65 7.27
C PHE A 128 -3.93 -10.45 6.23
N LEU A 129 -3.68 -9.54 5.31
CA LEU A 129 -4.63 -9.09 4.30
C LEU A 129 -4.38 -9.73 2.95
N TYR A 130 -5.45 -10.17 2.30
CA TYR A 130 -5.46 -10.42 0.87
C TYR A 130 -5.77 -9.11 0.14
N VAL A 131 -4.79 -8.57 -0.58
CA VAL A 131 -4.91 -7.29 -1.30
C VAL A 131 -5.00 -7.55 -2.80
N SER A 132 -6.15 -7.25 -3.38
CA SER A 132 -6.36 -7.35 -4.83
C SER A 132 -5.78 -6.13 -5.55
N LYS A 133 -5.04 -6.38 -6.60
CA LYS A 133 -4.52 -5.34 -7.51
C LYS A 133 -5.38 -5.14 -8.75
N MET A 134 -6.20 -6.13 -9.07
CA MET A 134 -7.01 -6.14 -10.28
C MET A 134 -8.10 -5.07 -10.28
N GLY A 135 -8.71 -4.80 -9.11
CA GLY A 135 -9.82 -3.84 -9.00
C GLY A 135 -9.45 -2.46 -9.52
N TYR A 136 -8.36 -1.90 -9.00
CA TYR A 136 -7.84 -0.59 -9.41
C TYR A 136 -6.93 -0.66 -10.65
N GLY A 137 -6.67 -1.88 -11.17
CA GLY A 137 -5.69 -2.12 -12.23
C GLY A 137 -4.27 -2.27 -11.65
N ALA A 138 -3.64 -3.40 -11.96
CA ALA A 138 -2.28 -3.65 -11.50
C ALA A 138 -1.28 -2.68 -12.14
N ARG A 139 -0.28 -2.23 -11.37
CA ARG A 139 0.84 -1.46 -11.92
C ARG A 139 1.84 -2.40 -12.58
N VAL A 140 2.30 -2.03 -13.77
CA VAL A 140 3.49 -2.62 -14.36
C VAL A 140 4.69 -2.20 -13.51
N PRO A 141 5.57 -3.12 -13.10
CA PRO A 141 6.70 -2.78 -12.23
C PRO A 141 7.64 -1.81 -12.93
N GLN A 142 8.05 -0.75 -12.25
CA GLN A 142 9.07 0.16 -12.77
C GLN A 142 10.46 -0.49 -12.75
N THR A 143 10.70 -1.38 -11.78
CA THR A 143 11.93 -2.19 -11.67
C THR A 143 11.62 -3.68 -11.82
N PRO A 144 11.48 -4.18 -13.07
CA PRO A 144 11.04 -5.55 -13.33
C PRO A 144 12.01 -6.63 -12.86
N LEU A 145 13.30 -6.33 -12.79
CA LEU A 145 14.31 -7.27 -12.31
C LEU A 145 14.51 -7.10 -10.81
N SER A 146 13.78 -7.87 -10.03
CA SER A 146 13.82 -7.80 -8.58
C SER A 146 13.70 -9.18 -7.93
N MET A 147 14.25 -9.29 -6.73
CA MET A 147 14.13 -10.51 -5.93
C MET A 147 12.68 -10.71 -5.51
N PRO A 148 12.05 -11.86 -5.81
CA PRO A 148 10.72 -12.18 -5.34
C PRO A 148 10.64 -12.12 -3.80
N LEU A 149 9.46 -11.69 -3.27
CA LEU A 149 9.16 -11.61 -1.85
C LEU A 149 9.99 -10.59 -1.04
N VAL A 150 10.83 -9.80 -1.68
CA VAL A 150 11.63 -8.75 -1.01
C VAL A 150 11.25 -7.38 -1.59
N GLN A 151 10.91 -6.41 -0.72
CA GLN A 151 10.41 -5.10 -1.16
C GLN A 151 11.53 -4.22 -1.71
N HIS A 152 12.55 -3.90 -0.95
CA HIS A 152 13.59 -2.94 -1.33
C HIS A 152 15.02 -3.33 -0.93
N THR A 153 15.22 -4.00 0.22
CA THR A 153 16.54 -4.33 0.74
C THR A 153 16.65 -5.83 0.99
N MET A 154 17.70 -6.44 0.49
CA MET A 154 18.00 -7.84 0.72
C MET A 154 18.25 -8.11 2.21
N PRO A 155 17.90 -9.29 2.72
CA PRO A 155 18.29 -9.68 4.07
C PRO A 155 19.81 -9.58 4.26
N GLU A 156 20.27 -9.26 5.47
CA GLU A 156 21.69 -9.09 5.78
C GLU A 156 22.54 -10.31 5.44
N TRP A 157 22.00 -11.52 5.67
CA TRP A 157 22.67 -12.80 5.33
C TRP A 157 22.83 -13.02 3.81
N LEU A 158 22.13 -12.23 2.95
CA LEU A 158 22.30 -12.16 1.49
C LEU A 158 23.02 -10.88 1.04
N GLY A 159 23.66 -10.15 1.97
CA GLY A 159 24.51 -9.00 1.68
C GLY A 159 23.87 -7.63 1.90
N GLY A 160 22.58 -7.52 2.32
CA GLY A 160 21.96 -6.27 2.75
C GLY A 160 21.80 -5.18 1.68
N GLY A 161 22.09 -5.46 0.41
CA GLY A 161 22.01 -4.52 -0.70
C GLY A 161 20.58 -4.34 -1.26
N LYS A 162 20.45 -3.58 -2.37
CA LYS A 162 19.18 -3.43 -3.09
C LYS A 162 18.66 -4.79 -3.55
N SER A 163 17.36 -5.03 -3.40
CA SER A 163 16.67 -6.25 -3.85
C SER A 163 16.27 -6.20 -5.33
N TYR A 164 16.61 -5.15 -6.05
CA TYR A 164 16.25 -4.90 -7.44
C TYR A 164 17.41 -4.28 -8.20
N LEU A 165 17.37 -4.41 -9.53
CA LEU A 165 18.29 -3.72 -10.42
C LEU A 165 17.65 -2.40 -10.87
N ASP A 166 18.45 -1.32 -10.91
CA ASP A 166 17.99 -0.01 -11.36
C ASP A 166 17.69 0.01 -12.87
N ASN A 167 18.26 -0.93 -13.65
CA ASN A 167 18.03 -1.10 -15.07
C ASN A 167 17.60 -2.55 -15.39
N PRO A 168 16.59 -2.77 -16.29
CA PRO A 168 15.78 -1.74 -16.97
C PRO A 168 14.85 -1.03 -15.99
N HIS A 169 14.64 0.29 -16.20
CA HIS A 169 13.65 1.09 -15.51
C HIS A 169 12.53 1.45 -16.50
N TRP A 170 11.28 1.11 -16.15
CA TRP A 170 10.11 1.38 -16.99
C TRP A 170 9.33 2.56 -16.45
N GLU A 171 8.72 3.34 -17.36
CA GLU A 171 7.80 4.40 -16.98
C GLU A 171 6.56 3.85 -16.29
N TYR A 172 5.92 4.72 -15.49
CA TYR A 172 4.67 4.36 -14.85
C TYR A 172 3.61 3.94 -15.85
N LYS A 173 3.05 2.77 -15.65
CA LYS A 173 1.91 2.26 -16.41
C LYS A 173 1.00 1.45 -15.50
N ARG A 174 -0.30 1.70 -15.60
CA ARG A 174 -1.34 0.93 -14.92
C ARG A 174 -2.18 0.19 -15.94
N LEU A 175 -2.44 -1.09 -15.67
CA LEU A 175 -3.34 -1.90 -16.47
C LEU A 175 -4.79 -1.47 -16.21
N ALA A 176 -5.69 -1.77 -17.15
CA ALA A 176 -7.10 -1.45 -16.98
C ALA A 176 -7.66 -2.15 -15.72
N GLY A 177 -8.22 -1.34 -14.82
CA GLY A 177 -9.04 -1.79 -13.70
C GLY A 177 -10.53 -1.61 -14.00
N TRP A 178 -11.38 -2.13 -13.14
CA TRP A 178 -12.84 -1.96 -13.27
C TRP A 178 -13.42 -0.92 -12.30
N LYS A 179 -12.61 -0.35 -11.44
CA LYS A 179 -12.99 0.71 -10.50
C LYS A 179 -11.81 1.59 -10.11
N ASN A 180 -12.11 2.78 -9.59
CA ASN A 180 -11.14 3.67 -8.95
C ASN A 180 -11.34 3.65 -7.43
N PRO A 181 -10.34 4.05 -6.62
CA PRO A 181 -10.53 4.28 -5.19
C PRO A 181 -11.66 5.28 -4.95
N LYS A 182 -12.52 4.96 -3.99
CA LYS A 182 -13.65 5.79 -3.57
C LYS A 182 -13.50 6.19 -2.11
N LYS A 183 -14.22 7.24 -1.70
CA LYS A 183 -14.36 7.60 -0.29
C LYS A 183 -14.86 6.39 0.50
N GLY A 184 -14.24 6.16 1.65
CA GLY A 184 -14.50 5.00 2.51
C GLY A 184 -13.67 3.74 2.20
N ASP A 185 -13.13 3.59 0.98
CA ASP A 185 -12.29 2.42 0.63
C ASP A 185 -11.01 2.41 1.48
N ILE A 186 -10.64 1.24 2.00
CA ILE A 186 -9.29 1.02 2.53
C ILE A 186 -8.37 0.74 1.34
N VAL A 187 -7.25 1.45 1.27
CA VAL A 187 -6.34 1.43 0.13
C VAL A 187 -4.92 1.12 0.61
N VAL A 188 -4.26 0.18 -0.08
CA VAL A 188 -2.81 -0.03 0.05
C VAL A 188 -2.11 0.79 -1.01
N PHE A 189 -1.10 1.55 -0.59
CA PHE A 189 -0.32 2.41 -1.47
C PHE A 189 1.14 2.46 -1.00
N ASN A 190 2.05 2.83 -1.90
CA ASN A 190 3.42 3.11 -1.54
C ASN A 190 3.53 4.49 -0.87
N PHE A 191 4.37 4.60 0.15
CA PHE A 191 4.53 5.83 0.91
C PHE A 191 4.95 7.01 0.01
N PRO A 192 4.23 8.15 0.05
CA PRO A 192 4.47 9.27 -0.84
C PRO A 192 5.63 10.16 -0.37
N ALA A 193 6.79 9.56 -0.12
CA ALA A 193 7.97 10.22 0.40
C ALA A 193 8.75 11.05 -0.62
N GLY A 194 8.33 11.06 -1.90
CA GLY A 194 9.18 11.52 -3.00
C GLY A 194 10.20 10.44 -3.39
N ASP A 195 11.20 10.79 -4.20
CA ASP A 195 12.17 9.82 -4.75
C ASP A 195 13.32 9.50 -3.79
N THR A 196 13.67 10.42 -2.93
CA THR A 196 14.81 10.33 -2.02
C THR A 196 14.39 9.84 -0.64
N VAL A 197 15.12 8.86 -0.10
CA VAL A 197 14.89 8.26 1.22
C VAL A 197 16.17 8.30 2.03
N VAL A 198 16.06 8.68 3.31
CA VAL A 198 17.11 8.50 4.30
C VAL A 198 17.07 7.04 4.76
N VAL A 199 18.12 6.29 4.48
CA VAL A 199 18.15 4.84 4.80
C VAL A 199 18.00 4.62 6.30
N GLY A 200 16.99 3.83 6.68
CA GLY A 200 16.66 3.56 8.08
C GLY A 200 15.68 4.56 8.71
N HIS A 201 15.30 5.63 7.98
CA HIS A 201 14.36 6.65 8.43
C HIS A 201 13.39 7.00 7.30
N GLU A 202 12.36 6.19 7.11
CA GLU A 202 11.36 6.41 6.05
C GLU A 202 10.29 7.44 6.47
N ASN A 203 10.03 7.59 7.77
CA ASN A 203 9.08 8.56 8.31
C ASN A 203 9.65 9.21 9.58
N PRO A 204 9.82 10.56 9.63
CA PRO A 204 9.48 11.53 8.58
C PRO A 204 10.29 11.32 7.31
N ASP A 205 9.71 11.69 6.16
CA ASP A 205 10.37 11.56 4.85
C ASP A 205 11.50 12.60 4.66
N TYR A 206 12.34 12.37 3.65
CA TYR A 206 13.50 13.22 3.36
C TYR A 206 13.13 14.71 3.20
N TYR A 207 12.03 15.03 2.53
CA TYR A 207 11.63 16.42 2.30
C TYR A 207 11.18 17.10 3.60
N SER A 208 10.45 16.36 4.45
CA SER A 208 10.08 16.83 5.80
C SER A 208 11.31 16.99 6.69
N ILE A 209 12.24 16.01 6.68
CA ILE A 209 13.50 16.09 7.42
C ILE A 209 14.30 17.32 6.97
N ARG A 210 14.43 17.53 5.67
CA ARG A 210 15.12 18.67 5.10
C ARG A 210 14.49 19.99 5.53
N HIS A 211 13.16 20.09 5.43
CA HIS A 211 12.43 21.28 5.88
C HIS A 211 12.65 21.58 7.36
N ILE A 212 12.57 20.57 8.25
CA ILE A 212 12.86 20.73 9.68
C ILE A 212 14.30 21.20 9.89
N ALA A 213 15.26 20.63 9.16
CA ALA A 213 16.66 21.02 9.25
C ALA A 213 16.90 22.48 8.84
N GLU A 214 16.23 22.93 7.78
CA GLU A 214 16.34 24.29 7.24
C GLU A 214 15.65 25.34 8.14
N THR A 215 14.49 25.00 8.73
CA THR A 215 13.67 25.95 9.50
C THR A 215 13.97 25.94 10.99
N GLN A 216 14.20 24.77 11.59
CA GLN A 216 14.35 24.59 13.03
C GLN A 216 15.78 24.16 13.44
N GLY A 217 16.61 23.85 12.46
CA GLY A 217 18.00 23.44 12.63
C GLY A 217 18.18 21.94 12.86
N MET A 218 19.38 21.45 12.53
CA MET A 218 19.75 20.02 12.63
C MET A 218 19.62 19.43 14.04
N GLY A 219 19.64 20.28 15.08
CA GLY A 219 19.51 19.83 16.47
C GLY A 219 18.17 19.18 16.79
N VAL A 220 17.10 19.65 16.17
CA VAL A 220 15.73 19.14 16.37
C VAL A 220 15.57 17.75 15.81
N LEU A 221 16.30 17.41 14.74
CA LEU A 221 16.24 16.09 14.10
C LEU A 221 16.65 14.95 15.05
N ARG A 222 17.42 15.24 16.09
CA ARG A 222 17.77 14.23 17.12
C ARG A 222 16.56 13.69 17.87
N HIS A 223 15.48 14.48 17.99
CA HIS A 223 14.22 14.01 18.59
C HIS A 223 13.55 12.91 17.75
N TYR A 224 13.82 12.90 16.44
CA TYR A 224 13.38 11.86 15.50
C TYR A 224 14.42 10.74 15.35
N GLY A 225 15.48 10.72 16.17
CA GLY A 225 16.57 9.73 16.08
C GLY A 225 17.49 9.93 14.87
N ILE A 226 17.39 11.08 14.18
CA ILE A 226 18.14 11.37 12.95
C ILE A 226 19.40 12.16 13.27
N THR A 227 20.53 11.66 12.79
CA THR A 227 21.84 12.30 12.96
C THR A 227 22.33 12.90 11.64
N PRO A 228 23.32 13.85 11.68
CA PRO A 228 23.95 14.35 10.46
C PRO A 228 24.58 13.27 9.58
N LYS A 229 24.95 12.13 10.15
CA LYS A 229 25.50 10.99 9.42
C LYS A 229 24.42 10.27 8.59
N ASP A 230 23.20 10.18 9.12
CA ASP A 230 22.07 9.55 8.42
C ASP A 230 21.70 10.36 7.18
N MET A 231 21.82 11.70 7.24
CA MET A 231 21.63 12.60 6.09
C MET A 231 22.66 12.43 4.96
N GLN A 232 23.73 11.69 5.20
CA GLN A 232 24.70 11.31 4.17
C GLN A 232 24.37 9.95 3.54
N ASN A 233 23.50 9.16 4.17
CA ASN A 233 23.09 7.85 3.71
C ASN A 233 21.74 7.92 2.98
N LEU A 234 21.77 8.59 1.82
CA LEU A 234 20.61 8.77 0.96
C LEU A 234 20.56 7.71 -0.13
N THR A 235 19.36 7.27 -0.47
CA THR A 235 19.12 6.40 -1.62
C THR A 235 17.87 6.86 -2.38
N VAL A 236 17.91 6.66 -3.70
CA VAL A 236 16.73 6.88 -4.55
C VAL A 236 15.97 5.55 -4.61
N ARG A 237 14.68 5.60 -4.29
CA ARG A 237 13.78 4.43 -4.40
C ARG A 237 12.66 4.74 -5.38
N PRO A 238 12.54 3.99 -6.49
CA PRO A 238 11.38 4.03 -7.36
C PRO A 238 10.08 3.80 -6.57
N VAL A 239 8.95 4.28 -7.07
CA VAL A 239 7.66 4.22 -6.36
C VAL A 239 7.31 2.78 -5.95
N ASP A 240 7.51 1.80 -6.82
CA ASP A 240 7.21 0.39 -6.57
C ASP A 240 8.13 -0.28 -5.52
N ARG A 241 9.17 0.42 -5.06
CA ARG A 241 10.15 -0.04 -4.05
C ARG A 241 10.06 0.70 -2.72
N ARG A 242 9.12 1.65 -2.58
CA ARG A 242 8.87 2.34 -1.31
C ARG A 242 8.03 1.48 -0.37
N GLU A 243 8.01 1.84 0.91
CA GLU A 243 7.22 1.18 1.93
C GLU A 243 5.73 1.15 1.56
N ASN A 244 5.04 0.08 1.94
CA ASN A 244 3.61 -0.05 1.72
C ASN A 244 2.85 0.43 2.95
N TYR A 245 1.96 1.38 2.75
CA TYR A 245 1.05 1.91 3.75
C TYR A 245 -0.38 1.48 3.44
N VAL A 246 -1.19 1.42 4.49
CA VAL A 246 -2.63 1.18 4.37
C VAL A 246 -3.39 2.24 5.14
N LYS A 247 -4.34 2.92 4.48
CA LYS A 247 -5.18 3.97 5.04
C LYS A 247 -6.56 3.94 4.39
N ARG A 248 -7.48 4.69 4.98
CA ARG A 248 -8.80 4.94 4.39
C ARG A 248 -8.74 6.12 3.43
N CYS A 249 -9.29 5.97 2.24
CA CYS A 249 -9.48 7.06 1.30
C CYS A 249 -10.62 7.96 1.82
N VAL A 250 -10.30 9.18 2.16
CA VAL A 250 -11.25 10.17 2.69
C VAL A 250 -11.63 11.19 1.63
N GLY A 251 -10.68 11.57 0.77
CA GLY A 251 -10.92 12.49 -0.33
C GLY A 251 -10.42 11.92 -1.66
N THR A 252 -11.18 12.17 -2.71
CA THR A 252 -10.94 11.71 -4.09
C THR A 252 -10.61 12.88 -5.02
N PRO A 253 -10.04 12.61 -6.23
CA PRO A 253 -9.70 13.68 -7.17
C PRO A 253 -10.90 14.58 -7.51
N GLY A 254 -10.74 15.89 -7.34
CA GLY A 254 -11.77 16.90 -7.56
C GLY A 254 -12.55 17.31 -6.31
N ASP A 255 -12.33 16.65 -5.16
CA ASP A 255 -12.92 17.06 -3.89
C ASP A 255 -12.13 18.22 -3.26
N SER A 256 -12.84 19.06 -2.47
CA SER A 256 -12.20 19.91 -1.46
C SER A 256 -12.47 19.33 -0.08
N LEU A 257 -11.48 19.40 0.81
CA LEU A 257 -11.55 18.81 2.14
C LEU A 257 -11.19 19.84 3.21
N GLN A 258 -11.93 19.83 4.30
CA GLN A 258 -11.56 20.51 5.55
C GLN A 258 -11.91 19.65 6.76
N ILE A 259 -11.22 19.88 7.86
CA ILE A 259 -11.49 19.26 9.16
C ILE A 259 -11.76 20.38 10.17
N ILE A 260 -12.87 20.28 10.87
CA ILE A 260 -13.26 21.22 11.94
C ILE A 260 -13.57 20.38 13.16
N ASP A 261 -12.85 20.59 14.25
CA ASP A 261 -13.01 19.85 15.52
C ASP A 261 -13.08 18.32 15.32
N ASN A 262 -12.11 17.78 14.55
CA ASN A 262 -12.01 16.37 14.17
C ASN A 262 -13.10 15.84 13.21
N VAL A 263 -14.05 16.68 12.81
CA VAL A 263 -15.11 16.32 11.85
C VAL A 263 -14.66 16.69 10.44
N ILE A 264 -14.77 15.73 9.51
CA ILE A 264 -14.36 15.92 8.13
C ILE A 264 -15.55 16.46 7.33
N PHE A 265 -15.29 17.50 6.56
CA PHE A 265 -16.22 18.08 5.60
C PHE A 265 -15.61 17.95 4.20
N ILE A 266 -16.45 17.51 3.25
CA ILE A 266 -16.08 17.37 1.84
C ILE A 266 -17.01 18.21 0.99
N LYS A 267 -16.44 18.91 0.02
CA LYS A 267 -17.15 19.61 -1.04
C LYS A 267 -16.76 18.95 -2.35
N SER A 268 -17.67 18.16 -2.94
CA SER A 268 -17.42 17.47 -4.21
C SER A 268 -17.95 18.30 -5.36
N LYS A 269 -17.18 18.47 -6.43
CA LYS A 269 -17.71 19.08 -7.67
C LYS A 269 -18.79 18.16 -8.22
N VAL A 270 -20.03 18.62 -8.27
CA VAL A 270 -21.14 17.91 -8.92
C VAL A 270 -20.92 18.01 -10.42
N GLU A 271 -20.50 16.91 -11.08
CA GLU A 271 -20.57 16.84 -12.55
C GLU A 271 -22.04 16.89 -12.96
N SER A 272 -22.52 18.06 -13.43
CA SER A 272 -23.87 18.18 -13.97
C SER A 272 -24.02 17.28 -15.20
N LYS A 273 -24.64 16.12 -15.04
CA LYS A 273 -25.18 15.32 -16.15
C LYS A 273 -26.40 16.04 -16.76
N LYS A 274 -26.28 17.26 -17.19
CA LYS A 274 -27.36 17.95 -17.88
C LYS A 274 -26.88 18.58 -19.19
N SER A 275 -27.74 18.37 -20.16
CA SER A 275 -27.78 18.91 -21.53
C SER A 275 -27.25 20.34 -21.63
N LYS A 276 -26.68 20.64 -22.79
CA LYS A 276 -26.08 21.88 -23.29
C LYS A 276 -26.95 23.15 -23.24
N ALA A 277 -27.78 23.36 -22.26
CA ALA A 277 -28.54 24.60 -22.11
C ALA A 277 -28.75 24.87 -20.63
N GLU A 278 -28.11 25.90 -20.13
CA GLU A 278 -28.15 26.48 -18.79
C GLU A 278 -26.94 26.09 -17.88
N SER A 279 -25.96 26.96 -17.94
CA SER A 279 -24.82 27.02 -17.00
C SER A 279 -25.26 27.75 -15.72
N GLU A 280 -26.01 27.08 -14.86
CA GLU A 280 -26.02 27.45 -13.46
C GLU A 280 -24.90 26.67 -12.80
N GLU A 281 -23.83 27.35 -12.40
CA GLU A 281 -22.84 26.86 -11.44
C GLU A 281 -23.56 26.65 -10.13
N PHE A 282 -24.03 25.44 -9.86
CA PHE A 282 -24.42 25.06 -8.53
C PHE A 282 -23.15 25.04 -7.68
N GLU A 283 -22.98 26.02 -6.81
CA GLU A 283 -21.97 25.97 -5.77
C GLU A 283 -22.21 24.71 -4.94
N ALA A 284 -21.29 23.74 -5.03
CA ALA A 284 -21.35 22.56 -4.17
C ALA A 284 -21.25 23.02 -2.71
N GLU A 285 -22.11 22.51 -1.86
CA GLU A 285 -22.09 22.76 -0.43
C GLU A 285 -21.10 21.85 0.30
N TRP A 286 -20.62 22.27 1.46
CA TRP A 286 -19.82 21.44 2.34
C TRP A 286 -20.71 20.40 3.01
N GLU A 287 -20.48 19.13 2.74
CA GLU A 287 -21.16 18.01 3.36
C GLU A 287 -20.28 17.40 4.45
N GLN A 288 -20.86 17.13 5.59
CA GLN A 288 -20.18 16.37 6.64
C GLN A 288 -20.02 14.92 6.17
N GLU A 289 -18.77 14.45 6.07
CA GLU A 289 -18.52 13.03 5.82
C GLU A 289 -18.93 12.23 7.06
N PRO A 290 -19.75 11.18 6.91
CA PRO A 290 -20.13 10.34 8.03
C PRO A 290 -18.88 9.81 8.75
N THR A 291 -18.79 10.08 10.06
CA THR A 291 -17.71 9.53 10.87
C THR A 291 -17.83 8.01 10.87
N HIS A 292 -16.80 7.33 10.40
CA HIS A 292 -16.78 5.87 10.40
C HIS A 292 -16.91 5.34 11.82
N GLU A 293 -17.74 4.31 12.05
CA GLU A 293 -18.03 3.73 13.38
C GLU A 293 -16.77 3.32 14.16
N TYR A 294 -15.68 2.99 13.44
CA TYR A 294 -14.39 2.61 14.02
C TYR A 294 -13.40 3.78 14.15
N ALA A 295 -13.81 5.02 13.83
CA ALA A 295 -12.94 6.17 14.02
C ALA A 295 -12.66 6.38 15.50
N GLN A 296 -11.38 6.55 15.85
CA GLN A 296 -10.90 6.73 17.20
C GLN A 296 -10.23 8.08 17.35
N LEU A 297 -10.51 8.75 18.47
CA LEU A 297 -9.76 9.90 18.97
C LEU A 297 -9.12 9.53 20.30
N ASN A 298 -8.02 10.15 20.65
CA ASN A 298 -7.44 10.00 21.99
C ASN A 298 -8.22 10.83 22.99
N TYR A 299 -8.47 10.22 24.14
CA TYR A 299 -9.15 10.86 25.25
C TYR A 299 -8.35 10.70 26.54
N PHE A 300 -8.36 11.74 27.34
CA PHE A 300 -8.01 11.67 28.76
C PHE A 300 -9.25 11.24 29.55
N VAL A 301 -9.13 10.14 30.29
CA VAL A 301 -10.20 9.58 31.13
C VAL A 301 -9.76 9.67 32.58
N GLN A 302 -10.43 10.49 33.36
CA GLN A 302 -10.17 10.67 34.78
C GLN A 302 -11.15 9.84 35.62
N THR A 303 -10.62 9.09 36.58
CA THR A 303 -11.42 8.36 37.57
C THR A 303 -11.31 9.00 38.95
N ASP A 304 -12.21 8.61 39.89
CA ASP A 304 -12.21 9.01 41.29
C ASP A 304 -11.05 8.39 42.11
N GLY A 305 -10.03 7.87 41.47
CA GLY A 305 -8.92 7.10 42.05
C GLY A 305 -9.11 5.58 41.89
N TYR A 306 -10.25 5.13 41.37
CA TYR A 306 -10.46 3.73 41.07
C TYR A 306 -9.61 3.28 39.86
N VAL A 307 -8.96 2.12 40.00
CA VAL A 307 -8.17 1.53 38.93
C VAL A 307 -9.05 0.66 38.06
N LEU A 308 -9.20 1.03 36.78
CA LEU A 308 -9.94 0.26 35.80
C LEU A 308 -9.27 -1.11 35.60
N THR A 309 -10.01 -2.19 35.84
CA THR A 309 -9.47 -3.55 35.75
C THR A 309 -9.17 -3.96 34.29
N LYS A 310 -8.16 -4.82 34.09
CA LYS A 310 -7.82 -5.36 32.78
C LYS A 310 -9.04 -6.00 32.10
N SER A 311 -9.82 -6.79 32.84
CA SER A 311 -11.03 -7.44 32.34
C SER A 311 -12.10 -6.45 31.87
N TYR A 312 -12.24 -5.30 32.55
CA TYR A 312 -13.16 -4.24 32.15
C TYR A 312 -12.68 -3.56 30.85
N LEU A 313 -11.39 -3.25 30.74
CA LEU A 313 -10.80 -2.67 29.54
C LEU A 313 -10.87 -3.65 28.34
N ASP A 314 -10.67 -4.95 28.57
CA ASP A 314 -10.86 -6.00 27.55
C ASP A 314 -12.31 -6.05 27.06
N LYS A 315 -13.28 -5.94 27.99
CA LYS A 315 -14.72 -5.95 27.66
C LYS A 315 -15.13 -4.76 26.80
N ILE A 316 -14.60 -3.57 27.08
CA ILE A 316 -14.82 -2.36 26.27
C ILE A 316 -14.10 -2.49 24.92
N GLY A 317 -13.04 -3.29 24.86
CA GLY A 317 -12.25 -3.54 23.65
C GLY A 317 -11.04 -2.63 23.53
N ILE A 318 -10.53 -2.02 24.62
CA ILE A 318 -9.28 -1.27 24.60
C ILE A 318 -8.12 -2.28 24.51
N SER A 319 -7.32 -2.18 23.44
CA SER A 319 -6.21 -3.10 23.20
C SER A 319 -5.12 -2.95 24.28
N HIS A 320 -4.32 -3.99 24.49
CA HIS A 320 -3.30 -3.98 25.53
C HIS A 320 -2.28 -2.84 25.30
N ASP A 321 -1.89 -2.63 24.04
CA ASP A 321 -0.90 -1.63 23.64
C ASP A 321 -1.41 -0.18 23.79
N ASP A 322 -2.73 0.00 23.81
CA ASP A 322 -3.37 1.32 23.93
C ASP A 322 -3.63 1.71 25.41
N ARG A 323 -3.26 0.85 26.39
CA ARG A 323 -3.51 1.10 27.82
C ARG A 323 -2.43 1.95 28.45
N HIS A 324 -2.55 3.24 28.25
CA HIS A 324 -1.61 4.19 28.84
C HIS A 324 -2.24 4.89 30.04
N MET A 325 -1.51 4.93 31.17
CA MET A 325 -1.91 5.59 32.42
C MET A 325 -0.78 6.56 32.83
N PRO A 326 -0.85 7.83 32.42
CA PRO A 326 0.19 8.82 32.72
C PRO A 326 0.38 9.06 34.20
N MET A 327 -0.69 8.99 35.00
CA MET A 327 -0.66 9.07 36.46
C MET A 327 -1.84 8.28 37.06
N ALA A 328 -1.80 8.05 38.37
CA ALA A 328 -2.85 7.33 39.07
C ALA A 328 -4.22 8.00 38.86
N GLY A 329 -5.19 7.23 38.38
CA GLY A 329 -6.55 7.71 38.11
C GLY A 329 -6.72 8.52 36.84
N LEU A 330 -5.66 8.73 36.04
CA LEU A 330 -5.74 9.38 34.74
C LEU A 330 -5.26 8.41 33.67
N TYR A 331 -6.13 8.09 32.72
CA TYR A 331 -5.84 7.22 31.59
C TYR A 331 -5.82 8.01 30.31
N HIS A 332 -5.09 7.53 29.31
CA HIS A 332 -5.04 8.07 27.96
C HIS A 332 -5.30 6.93 26.98
N PHE A 333 -6.46 6.99 26.33
CA PHE A 333 -6.97 5.91 25.46
C PHE A 333 -7.43 6.41 24.10
N PRO A 334 -7.14 5.70 23.01
CA PRO A 334 -7.85 5.86 21.76
C PRO A 334 -9.23 5.19 21.85
N LEU A 335 -10.30 5.98 21.79
CA LEU A 335 -11.67 5.51 21.95
C LEU A 335 -12.49 5.79 20.71
N THR A 336 -13.33 4.81 20.30
CA THR A 336 -14.47 5.07 19.43
C THR A 336 -15.58 5.77 20.22
N GLN A 337 -16.57 6.30 19.53
CA GLN A 337 -17.72 6.92 20.19
C GLN A 337 -18.46 5.93 21.11
N GLU A 338 -18.64 4.67 20.66
CA GLU A 338 -19.27 3.61 21.46
C GLU A 338 -18.46 3.30 22.74
N MET A 339 -17.14 3.20 22.63
CA MET A 339 -16.26 2.93 23.77
C MET A 339 -16.32 4.06 24.79
N LYS A 340 -16.36 5.31 24.32
CA LYS A 340 -16.52 6.51 25.15
C LYS A 340 -17.84 6.44 25.93
N GLU A 341 -18.96 6.16 25.26
CA GLU A 341 -20.28 6.03 25.88
C GLU A 341 -20.35 4.89 26.90
N GLN A 342 -19.62 3.79 26.68
CA GLN A 342 -19.52 2.71 27.65
C GLN A 342 -18.70 3.12 28.88
N LEU A 343 -17.64 3.91 28.73
CA LEU A 343 -16.86 4.45 29.84
C LEU A 343 -17.64 5.49 30.62
N GLU A 344 -18.43 6.34 30.00
CA GLU A 344 -19.29 7.34 30.64
C GLU A 344 -20.34 6.70 31.59
N LYS A 345 -20.77 5.46 31.31
CA LYS A 345 -21.67 4.69 32.17
C LYS A 345 -21.02 4.12 33.42
N ASN A 346 -19.68 4.18 33.52
CA ASN A 346 -18.95 3.65 34.66
C ASN A 346 -18.96 4.68 35.81
N PRO A 347 -19.50 4.34 37.01
CA PRO A 347 -19.67 5.30 38.11
C PRO A 347 -18.36 5.86 38.64
N HIS A 348 -17.22 5.20 38.38
CA HIS A 348 -15.90 5.65 38.79
C HIS A 348 -15.23 6.59 37.76
N VAL A 349 -15.83 6.81 36.61
CA VAL A 349 -15.31 7.75 35.60
C VAL A 349 -15.92 9.14 35.89
N VAL A 350 -15.04 10.09 36.20
CA VAL A 350 -15.43 11.46 36.59
C VAL A 350 -15.48 12.39 35.37
N ARG A 351 -14.52 12.20 34.44
CA ARG A 351 -14.35 13.10 33.29
C ARG A 351 -13.74 12.37 32.11
N ILE A 352 -14.23 12.67 30.91
CA ILE A 352 -13.65 12.22 29.64
C ILE A 352 -13.49 13.44 28.73
N GLU A 353 -12.27 13.73 28.31
CA GLU A 353 -11.94 14.86 27.45
C GLU A 353 -11.12 14.40 26.24
N VAL A 354 -11.44 14.93 25.06
CA VAL A 354 -10.64 14.68 23.87
C VAL A 354 -9.25 15.37 24.02
N GLU A 355 -8.21 14.67 23.61
CA GLU A 355 -6.89 15.26 23.48
C GLU A 355 -6.90 16.26 22.32
N ALA A 356 -6.75 17.55 22.62
CA ALA A 356 -6.65 18.60 21.62
C ALA A 356 -5.19 18.92 21.29
N GLU A 357 -4.89 19.17 20.02
CA GLU A 357 -3.58 19.66 19.61
C GLU A 357 -3.45 21.16 19.92
N GLN A 358 -2.43 21.52 20.70
CA GLN A 358 -2.29 22.89 21.20
C GLN A 358 -1.51 23.81 20.26
N TYR A 359 -0.70 23.25 19.34
CA TYR A 359 0.19 24.01 18.48
C TYR A 359 -0.09 23.71 17.01
N GLY A 360 -0.40 24.77 16.25
CA GLY A 360 -0.56 24.69 14.80
C GLY A 360 0.77 24.55 14.04
N GLY A 361 0.67 24.34 12.73
CA GLY A 361 1.81 24.29 11.83
C GLY A 361 2.64 23.01 11.80
N GLN A 362 2.26 22.00 12.58
CA GLN A 362 2.94 20.70 12.60
C GLN A 362 2.43 19.72 11.53
N VAL A 363 1.37 20.10 10.84
CA VAL A 363 0.75 19.33 9.77
C VAL A 363 1.12 19.87 8.39
N TYR A 364 0.86 19.10 7.36
CA TYR A 364 1.17 19.47 5.96
C TYR A 364 0.36 20.70 5.48
N PRO A 365 0.96 21.67 4.79
CA PRO A 365 2.39 21.87 4.53
C PRO A 365 3.09 22.46 5.77
N MET A 366 3.94 21.65 6.40
CA MET A 366 4.58 21.95 7.68
C MET A 366 5.30 23.32 7.66
N GLY A 367 5.04 24.14 8.69
CA GLY A 367 5.67 25.46 8.84
C GLY A 367 5.12 26.56 7.92
N HIS A 368 4.12 26.26 7.09
CA HIS A 368 3.49 27.20 6.15
C HIS A 368 2.00 27.40 6.38
N ASN A 369 1.50 27.01 7.55
CA ASN A 369 0.11 27.13 7.96
C ASN A 369 0.00 27.12 9.49
N GLU A 370 -1.17 27.48 9.99
CA GLU A 370 -1.55 27.40 11.41
C GLU A 370 -2.47 26.21 11.70
N TRP A 371 -2.61 25.28 10.76
CA TRP A 371 -3.50 24.14 10.91
C TRP A 371 -2.99 23.14 11.94
N THR A 372 -3.94 22.42 12.52
CA THR A 372 -3.69 21.30 13.43
C THR A 372 -4.22 20.00 12.82
N ARG A 373 -3.93 18.86 13.44
CA ARG A 373 -4.53 17.59 13.03
C ARG A 373 -6.05 17.57 13.20
N ASP A 374 -6.58 18.41 14.11
CA ASP A 374 -7.98 18.47 14.52
C ASP A 374 -8.76 19.54 13.75
N ASN A 375 -8.06 20.60 13.28
CA ASN A 375 -8.59 21.71 12.47
C ASN A 375 -7.67 21.95 11.28
N TYR A 376 -8.09 21.52 10.08
CA TYR A 376 -7.25 21.41 8.89
C TYR A 376 -7.95 21.91 7.63
N GLY A 377 -7.24 22.60 6.76
CA GLY A 377 -7.72 23.05 5.46
C GLY A 377 -8.48 24.39 5.52
N PRO A 378 -9.27 24.70 4.47
CA PRO A 378 -9.65 23.84 3.35
C PRO A 378 -8.49 23.61 2.33
N ILE A 379 -8.49 22.44 1.72
CA ILE A 379 -7.59 22.09 0.60
C ILE A 379 -8.37 21.49 -0.56
N TYR A 380 -7.91 21.72 -1.78
CA TYR A 380 -8.42 21.06 -2.98
C TYR A 380 -7.55 19.87 -3.35
N ILE A 381 -8.18 18.72 -3.62
CA ILE A 381 -7.52 17.47 -4.02
C ILE A 381 -7.50 17.41 -5.55
N PRO A 382 -6.33 17.59 -6.20
CA PRO A 382 -6.27 17.74 -7.63
C PRO A 382 -6.71 16.49 -8.40
N LYS A 383 -7.40 16.72 -9.53
CA LYS A 383 -7.71 15.73 -10.55
C LYS A 383 -6.80 15.94 -11.74
N LYS A 384 -6.44 14.87 -12.42
CA LYS A 384 -5.67 14.92 -13.65
C LYS A 384 -6.32 15.84 -14.70
N GLY A 385 -5.52 16.78 -15.23
CA GLY A 385 -5.97 17.78 -16.20
C GLY A 385 -6.61 19.02 -15.58
N ASP A 386 -6.80 19.07 -14.26
CA ASP A 386 -7.27 20.29 -13.61
C ASP A 386 -6.20 21.38 -13.67
N LYS A 387 -6.67 22.61 -13.83
CA LYS A 387 -5.85 23.81 -13.83
C LYS A 387 -6.19 24.63 -12.60
N LEU A 388 -5.17 25.00 -11.84
CA LEU A 388 -5.31 25.80 -10.65
C LEU A 388 -4.38 27.01 -10.70
N MET A 389 -4.94 28.19 -10.46
CA MET A 389 -4.13 29.41 -10.26
C MET A 389 -3.35 29.26 -8.96
N ILE A 390 -2.02 29.35 -9.04
CA ILE A 390 -1.14 29.28 -7.89
C ILE A 390 -1.05 30.65 -7.26
N THR A 391 -1.44 30.74 -6.00
CA THR A 391 -1.37 31.93 -5.16
C THR A 391 -0.33 31.75 -4.07
N GLU A 392 0.05 32.81 -3.37
CA GLU A 392 0.96 32.71 -2.22
C GLU A 392 0.39 31.80 -1.12
N GLU A 393 -0.93 31.76 -0.94
CA GLU A 393 -1.62 30.96 0.08
C GLU A 393 -1.57 29.46 -0.23
N ASN A 394 -1.73 29.07 -1.51
CA ASN A 394 -1.79 27.67 -1.91
C ASN A 394 -0.46 27.11 -2.44
N TYR A 395 0.53 27.95 -2.67
CA TYR A 395 1.84 27.57 -3.22
C TYR A 395 2.47 26.39 -2.47
N TRP A 396 2.55 26.47 -1.15
CA TRP A 396 3.18 25.45 -0.34
C TRP A 396 2.37 24.15 -0.28
N VAL A 397 1.05 24.22 -0.45
CA VAL A 397 0.18 23.05 -0.55
C VAL A 397 0.48 22.23 -1.80
N TYR A 398 0.77 22.88 -2.94
CA TYR A 398 0.98 22.17 -4.21
C TYR A 398 2.45 22.05 -4.61
N LYS A 399 3.35 22.77 -3.96
CA LYS A 399 4.79 22.73 -4.26
C LYS A 399 5.35 21.32 -4.21
N ARG A 400 4.96 20.51 -3.22
CA ARG A 400 5.41 19.11 -3.12
C ARG A 400 4.94 18.25 -4.28
N ILE A 401 3.74 18.47 -4.80
CA ILE A 401 3.26 17.79 -6.01
C ILE A 401 4.20 18.09 -7.17
N ALA A 402 4.49 19.36 -7.39
CA ALA A 402 5.34 19.80 -8.47
C ALA A 402 6.77 19.25 -8.36
N ASP A 403 7.36 19.33 -7.17
CA ASP A 403 8.77 18.97 -6.95
C ASP A 403 9.01 17.46 -6.87
N ALA A 404 8.11 16.70 -6.20
CA ALA A 404 8.38 15.32 -5.80
C ALA A 404 7.65 14.26 -6.64
N TYR A 405 6.59 14.65 -7.36
CA TYR A 405 5.75 13.71 -8.11
C TYR A 405 5.69 14.02 -9.59
N GLU A 406 5.56 15.29 -9.98
CA GLU A 406 5.39 15.66 -11.38
C GLU A 406 6.66 16.26 -12.02
N PHE A 407 7.64 16.64 -11.22
CA PHE A 407 8.92 17.23 -11.65
C PHE A 407 8.73 18.41 -12.62
N GLN A 408 7.82 19.32 -12.27
CA GLN A 408 7.50 20.52 -13.05
C GLN A 408 7.74 21.78 -12.22
N PRO A 409 8.10 22.90 -12.89
CA PRO A 409 8.16 24.17 -12.20
C PRO A 409 6.76 24.61 -11.75
N ILE A 410 6.68 25.23 -10.58
CA ILE A 410 5.48 25.86 -10.04
C ILE A 410 5.81 27.31 -9.68
N THR A 411 5.01 28.27 -10.16
CA THR A 411 5.24 29.70 -9.99
C THR A 411 3.98 30.38 -9.48
N VAL A 412 4.12 31.25 -8.48
CA VAL A 412 3.00 32.06 -7.99
C VAL A 412 2.57 33.05 -9.09
N GLY A 413 1.27 33.16 -9.31
CA GLY A 413 0.67 33.98 -10.36
C GLY A 413 0.47 33.26 -11.69
N GLU A 414 0.81 31.99 -11.80
CA GLU A 414 0.63 31.17 -13.01
C GLU A 414 -0.36 30.02 -12.78
N GLU A 415 -1.00 29.54 -13.85
CA GLU A 415 -1.79 28.33 -13.80
C GLU A 415 -0.91 27.08 -13.80
N TYR A 416 -1.18 26.15 -12.89
CA TYR A 416 -0.55 24.84 -12.84
C TYR A 416 -1.54 23.76 -13.28
N GLU A 417 -1.15 22.94 -14.26
CA GLU A 417 -1.95 21.81 -14.76
C GLU A 417 -1.43 20.50 -14.16
N PHE A 418 -2.30 19.80 -13.41
CA PHE A 418 -1.97 18.54 -12.76
C PHE A 418 -1.96 17.36 -13.73
N LYS A 419 -0.90 16.54 -13.71
CA LYS A 419 -0.71 15.40 -14.61
C LYS A 419 -1.27 14.09 -14.09
N MET A 420 -1.58 13.99 -12.79
CA MET A 420 -2.06 12.79 -12.13
C MET A 420 -3.29 13.08 -11.28
N ASP A 421 -4.03 12.02 -10.95
CA ASP A 421 -5.05 12.05 -9.91
C ASP A 421 -4.40 11.95 -8.53
N TYR A 422 -4.96 12.68 -7.55
CA TYR A 422 -4.49 12.69 -6.16
C TYR A 422 -5.59 12.27 -5.21
N TYR A 423 -5.18 11.66 -4.10
CA TYR A 423 -6.07 11.16 -3.07
C TYR A 423 -5.65 11.68 -1.70
N TRP A 424 -6.63 11.74 -0.77
CA TRP A 424 -6.38 12.07 0.62
C TRP A 424 -6.67 10.86 1.50
N MET A 425 -5.66 10.37 2.19
CA MET A 425 -5.66 9.12 2.93
C MET A 425 -5.53 9.38 4.42
N MET A 426 -6.45 8.86 5.23
CA MET A 426 -6.41 9.02 6.69
C MET A 426 -6.56 7.66 7.39
N GLY A 427 -5.96 7.54 8.59
CA GLY A 427 -6.18 6.40 9.46
C GLY A 427 -7.47 6.53 10.26
N ASP A 428 -8.09 5.41 10.65
CA ASP A 428 -9.27 5.40 11.50
C ASP A 428 -8.92 5.78 12.95
N ASN A 429 -7.72 5.42 13.42
CA ASN A 429 -7.17 5.89 14.68
C ASN A 429 -6.55 7.29 14.49
N ARG A 430 -7.42 8.31 14.46
CA ARG A 430 -7.15 9.68 14.00
C ARG A 430 -5.95 10.33 14.66
N HIS A 431 -5.77 10.17 15.97
CA HIS A 431 -4.68 10.79 16.73
C HIS A 431 -3.40 9.94 16.74
N ASN A 432 -3.50 8.66 16.37
CA ASN A 432 -2.37 7.72 16.31
C ASN A 432 -2.09 7.27 14.86
N SER A 433 -2.29 8.16 13.91
CA SER A 433 -2.06 7.89 12.49
C SER A 433 -1.16 8.95 11.86
N ALA A 434 0.00 8.53 11.40
CA ALA A 434 0.71 9.27 10.37
C ALA A 434 -0.03 9.05 9.05
N ASP A 435 -0.59 10.12 8.46
CA ASP A 435 -1.44 10.07 7.27
C ASP A 435 -1.33 11.37 6.44
N SER A 436 -2.23 11.60 5.49
CA SER A 436 -2.14 12.74 4.58
C SER A 436 -2.13 14.11 5.27
N ARG A 437 -2.59 14.20 6.51
CA ARG A 437 -2.44 15.43 7.31
C ARG A 437 -0.97 15.79 7.59
N TYR A 438 -0.06 14.82 7.49
CA TYR A 438 1.37 15.00 7.75
C TYR A 438 2.24 14.97 6.48
N TRP A 439 1.92 14.11 5.50
CA TRP A 439 2.71 14.00 4.27
C TRP A 439 2.03 14.56 3.01
N GLY A 440 0.76 14.97 3.10
CA GLY A 440 0.01 15.53 1.98
C GLY A 440 -0.63 14.48 1.08
N PHE A 441 -0.67 14.77 -0.21
CA PHE A 441 -1.38 14.00 -1.22
C PHE A 441 -0.72 12.66 -1.54
N VAL A 442 -1.56 11.68 -1.91
CA VAL A 442 -1.11 10.37 -2.44
C VAL A 442 -1.42 10.34 -3.94
N PRO A 443 -0.40 10.32 -4.81
CA PRO A 443 -0.60 10.26 -6.25
C PRO A 443 -1.16 8.90 -6.71
N GLU A 444 -1.84 8.88 -7.86
CA GLU A 444 -2.42 7.65 -8.42
C GLU A 444 -1.39 6.55 -8.68
N ASP A 445 -0.17 6.92 -9.07
CA ASP A 445 0.92 5.99 -9.35
C ASP A 445 1.44 5.27 -8.09
N HIS A 446 1.13 5.78 -6.89
CA HIS A 446 1.44 5.14 -5.61
C HIS A 446 0.40 4.09 -5.19
N ILE A 447 -0.82 4.11 -5.74
CA ILE A 447 -1.88 3.16 -5.39
C ILE A 447 -1.48 1.74 -5.79
N VAL A 448 -1.47 0.81 -4.83
CA VAL A 448 -1.13 -0.61 -5.02
C VAL A 448 -2.36 -1.47 -5.24
N GLY A 449 -3.35 -1.38 -4.36
CA GLY A 449 -4.54 -2.20 -4.44
C GLY A 449 -5.49 -2.04 -3.26
N GLN A 450 -6.53 -2.85 -3.25
CA GLN A 450 -7.55 -2.83 -2.21
C GLN A 450 -7.49 -4.11 -1.38
N PRO A 451 -7.42 -4.01 -0.04
CA PRO A 451 -7.67 -5.14 0.84
C PRO A 451 -9.10 -5.67 0.64
N ILE A 452 -9.25 -6.98 0.51
CA ILE A 452 -10.56 -7.61 0.32
C ILE A 452 -11.01 -8.30 1.59
N PHE A 453 -10.12 -9.10 2.21
CA PHE A 453 -10.43 -9.81 3.44
C PHE A 453 -9.17 -10.14 4.24
N VAL A 454 -9.38 -10.42 5.53
CA VAL A 454 -8.37 -10.95 6.44
C VAL A 454 -8.31 -12.47 6.29
N TRP A 455 -7.19 -13.02 5.84
CA TRP A 455 -7.04 -14.45 5.66
C TRP A 455 -6.38 -15.15 6.85
N LEU A 456 -5.64 -14.40 7.69
CA LEU A 456 -5.05 -14.85 8.94
C LEU A 456 -4.96 -13.67 9.91
N SER A 457 -5.13 -13.92 11.21
CA SER A 457 -4.99 -12.91 12.26
C SER A 457 -4.29 -13.50 13.48
N ILE A 458 -3.17 -12.89 13.87
CA ILE A 458 -2.28 -13.37 14.92
C ILE A 458 -2.20 -12.35 16.05
N GLU A 459 -2.44 -12.81 17.28
CA GLU A 459 -2.20 -12.06 18.51
C GLU A 459 -0.81 -12.43 19.06
N LYS A 460 0.16 -11.54 18.89
CA LYS A 460 1.56 -11.82 19.23
C LYS A 460 1.77 -12.05 20.72
N ASP A 461 0.96 -11.40 21.57
CA ASP A 461 1.10 -11.44 23.03
C ASP A 461 0.48 -12.69 23.66
N LYS A 462 -0.18 -13.54 22.86
CA LYS A 462 -0.79 -14.77 23.33
C LYS A 462 -0.02 -16.00 22.84
N PRO A 463 0.27 -16.98 23.72
CA PRO A 463 0.94 -18.20 23.32
C PRO A 463 0.06 -19.08 22.43
N TRP A 464 0.70 -19.95 21.64
CA TRP A 464 0.03 -20.93 20.81
C TRP A 464 -0.97 -21.77 21.63
N GLY A 465 -2.16 -21.98 21.08
CA GLY A 465 -3.25 -22.72 21.74
C GLY A 465 -4.04 -21.94 22.79
N LYS A 466 -3.64 -20.71 23.17
CA LYS A 466 -4.35 -19.84 24.12
C LYS A 466 -4.84 -18.51 23.50
N GLY A 467 -5.34 -18.59 22.27
CA GLY A 467 -5.87 -17.40 21.55
C GLY A 467 -4.83 -16.66 20.71
N HIS A 468 -3.71 -17.32 20.38
CA HIS A 468 -2.71 -16.78 19.45
C HIS A 468 -3.30 -16.50 18.06
N ILE A 469 -4.22 -17.34 17.57
CA ILE A 469 -4.96 -17.10 16.34
C ILE A 469 -6.33 -16.54 16.69
N ARG A 470 -6.68 -15.39 16.12
CA ARG A 470 -8.00 -14.73 16.23
C ARG A 470 -8.94 -15.29 15.17
N TRP A 471 -9.52 -16.47 15.43
CA TRP A 471 -10.37 -17.21 14.51
C TRP A 471 -11.60 -16.42 14.02
N ASN A 472 -12.14 -15.54 14.87
CA ASN A 472 -13.28 -14.69 14.55
C ASN A 472 -12.99 -13.59 13.52
N ARG A 473 -11.71 -13.40 13.16
CA ARG A 473 -11.31 -12.43 12.15
C ARG A 473 -11.03 -13.05 10.77
N LEU A 474 -11.01 -14.38 10.68
CA LEU A 474 -10.79 -15.08 9.42
C LEU A 474 -11.97 -14.85 8.48
N GLY A 475 -11.71 -14.40 7.25
CA GLY A 475 -12.71 -14.09 6.24
C GLY A 475 -13.44 -12.77 6.43
N LEU A 476 -13.11 -11.97 7.49
CA LEU A 476 -13.67 -10.64 7.62
C LEU A 476 -13.29 -9.78 6.40
N ARG A 477 -14.27 -9.08 5.85
CA ARG A 477 -14.03 -8.10 4.79
C ARG A 477 -13.26 -6.93 5.35
N ALA A 478 -12.30 -6.44 4.58
CA ALA A 478 -11.50 -5.27 4.90
C ALA A 478 -12.18 -4.03 4.27
N ASN A 479 -13.31 -3.60 4.88
CA ASN A 479 -14.07 -2.45 4.37
C ASN A 479 -13.93 -1.27 5.33
#